data_24cd590e7ab3a8d82bac8c8f47513404
#
_entry.id   24cd590e7ab3a8d82bac8c8f47513404
#
_cell.length_a   1.000
_cell.length_b   1.000
_cell.length_c   1.000
_cell.angle_alpha   90.00
_cell.angle_beta   90.00
_cell.angle_gamma   90.00
#
_symmetry.space_group_name_H-M   'P 1'
#
loop_
_entity.id
_entity.type
_entity.pdbx_description
1 polymer ?
#
loop_
_entity_poly.entity_id
_entity_poly.type
_entity_poly.pdbx_seq_one_letter_code
_entity_poly.pdbx_strand_id
1 'polypeptide(L)'
;TGVNKVPFYKTPKPRWESLHSMQGLGELYRISGEEKYRDALLHFWHSIRENDIHNAGSFSTGEGAIGNPFKPGAIETCCTVAWIAYSVDALRLSADSTIADAIETATLNTVLGYEHPSGRWCTYDTPMDGKRPASAHTIVFQSREGTPELNCCSVNGARGLSMIGDW
;
A
#
# COMPACT_ATOMS: atom_id res chain seq x y z
N THR A 1 -11.24 -4.20 -16.35
CA THR A 1 -10.18 -3.15 -16.25
C THR A 1 -8.78 -3.76 -16.37
N GLY A 2 -8.39 -4.71 -15.51
CA GLY A 2 -7.05 -5.34 -15.56
C GLY A 2 -6.77 -6.10 -16.86
N VAL A 3 -7.72 -6.86 -17.33
CA VAL A 3 -7.63 -7.58 -18.63
C VAL A 3 -7.48 -6.60 -19.80
N ASN A 4 -8.13 -5.44 -19.73
CA ASN A 4 -8.04 -4.39 -20.74
C ASN A 4 -6.83 -3.45 -20.54
N LYS A 5 -5.92 -3.79 -19.63
CA LYS A 5 -4.69 -3.02 -19.33
C LYS A 5 -4.96 -1.54 -19.00
N VAL A 6 -6.06 -1.23 -18.33
CA VAL A 6 -6.34 0.12 -17.82
C VAL A 6 -5.41 0.39 -16.64
N PRO A 7 -4.71 1.54 -16.58
CA PRO A 7 -3.88 1.90 -15.43
C PRO A 7 -4.66 1.94 -14.13
N PHE A 8 -4.03 1.58 -13.01
CA PHE A 8 -4.71 1.50 -11.72
C PHE A 8 -5.38 2.81 -11.31
N TYR A 9 -4.70 3.93 -11.44
CA TYR A 9 -5.24 5.26 -11.09
C TYR A 9 -6.44 5.70 -11.95
N LYS A 10 -6.73 5.00 -13.06
CA LYS A 10 -7.92 5.21 -13.90
C LYS A 10 -9.06 4.25 -13.59
N THR A 11 -8.90 3.38 -12.62
CA THR A 11 -9.98 2.49 -12.18
C THR A 11 -11.05 3.29 -11.40
N PRO A 12 -12.27 2.78 -11.27
CA PRO A 12 -13.34 3.51 -10.57
C PRO A 12 -13.04 3.85 -9.11
N LYS A 13 -12.23 3.05 -8.44
CA LYS A 13 -11.80 3.26 -7.05
C LYS A 13 -10.32 2.89 -6.90
N PRO A 14 -9.40 3.78 -7.29
CA PRO A 14 -7.96 3.50 -7.22
C PRO A 14 -7.41 3.69 -5.79
N ARG A 15 -8.01 3.00 -4.83
CA ARG A 15 -7.73 3.08 -3.39
C ARG A 15 -7.13 1.79 -2.87
N TRP A 16 -6.58 1.85 -1.64
CA TRP A 16 -5.96 0.69 -1.00
C TRP A 16 -6.92 -0.50 -0.84
N GLU A 17 -8.21 -0.25 -0.61
CA GLU A 17 -9.21 -1.32 -0.49
C GLU A 17 -9.33 -2.15 -1.78
N SER A 18 -9.16 -1.51 -2.92
CA SER A 18 -9.19 -2.19 -4.22
C SER A 18 -8.03 -3.15 -4.40
N LEU A 19 -6.88 -2.91 -3.76
CA LEU A 19 -5.74 -3.86 -3.81
C LEU A 19 -6.11 -5.19 -3.18
N HIS A 20 -6.86 -5.20 -2.10
CA HIS A 20 -7.34 -6.45 -1.49
C HIS A 20 -8.28 -7.22 -2.42
N SER A 21 -9.14 -6.52 -3.16
CA SER A 21 -9.96 -7.16 -4.20
C SER A 21 -9.11 -7.72 -5.34
N MET A 22 -8.02 -7.04 -5.69
CA MET A 22 -7.11 -7.48 -6.74
C MET A 22 -6.24 -8.66 -6.32
N GLN A 23 -5.95 -8.85 -5.03
CA GLN A 23 -5.33 -10.07 -4.50
C GLN A 23 -6.17 -11.31 -4.84
N GLY A 24 -7.50 -11.17 -4.90
CA GLY A 24 -8.40 -12.22 -5.39
C GLY A 24 -8.11 -12.71 -6.81
N LEU A 25 -7.46 -11.90 -7.66
CA LEU A 25 -7.01 -12.35 -8.98
C LEU A 25 -5.93 -13.42 -8.85
N GLY A 26 -5.03 -13.30 -7.88
CA GLY A 26 -4.04 -14.33 -7.58
C GLY A 26 -4.68 -15.65 -7.18
N GLU A 27 -5.71 -15.61 -6.34
CA GLU A 27 -6.46 -16.81 -5.97
C GLU A 27 -7.22 -17.42 -7.14
N LEU A 28 -7.85 -16.59 -7.98
CA LEU A 28 -8.50 -17.08 -9.19
C LEU A 28 -7.51 -17.77 -10.14
N TYR A 29 -6.31 -17.22 -10.28
CA TYR A 29 -5.25 -17.87 -11.07
C TYR A 29 -4.85 -19.22 -10.45
N ARG A 30 -4.63 -19.29 -9.14
CA ARG A 30 -4.25 -20.55 -8.45
C ARG A 30 -5.30 -21.65 -8.61
N ILE A 31 -6.59 -21.28 -8.63
CA ILE A 31 -7.70 -22.24 -8.75
C ILE A 31 -7.94 -22.64 -10.22
N SER A 32 -7.90 -21.68 -11.14
CA SER A 32 -8.32 -21.91 -12.54
C SER A 32 -7.16 -22.20 -13.50
N GLY A 33 -5.95 -21.76 -13.17
CA GLY A 33 -4.81 -21.78 -14.10
C GLY A 33 -4.92 -20.79 -15.26
N GLU A 34 -5.93 -19.90 -15.27
CA GLU A 34 -6.14 -18.97 -16.37
C GLU A 34 -5.19 -17.76 -16.27
N GLU A 35 -4.20 -17.68 -17.16
CA GLU A 35 -3.15 -16.63 -17.19
C GLU A 35 -3.71 -15.20 -17.17
N LYS A 36 -4.89 -14.97 -17.70
CA LYS A 36 -5.53 -13.63 -17.69
C LYS A 36 -5.63 -13.02 -16.28
N TYR A 37 -5.77 -13.84 -15.25
CA TYR A 37 -5.87 -13.35 -13.87
C TYR A 37 -4.52 -12.93 -13.32
N ARG A 38 -3.48 -13.75 -13.55
CA ARG A 38 -2.10 -13.41 -13.21
C ARG A 38 -1.65 -12.15 -13.95
N ASP A 39 -1.89 -12.08 -15.25
CA ASP A 39 -1.52 -10.94 -16.09
C ASP A 39 -2.23 -9.64 -15.65
N ALA A 40 -3.48 -9.74 -15.22
CA ALA A 40 -4.22 -8.59 -14.70
C ALA A 40 -3.65 -8.12 -13.36
N LEU A 41 -3.29 -9.04 -12.46
CA LEU A 41 -2.64 -8.72 -11.19
C LEU A 41 -1.30 -8.03 -11.44
N LEU A 42 -0.42 -8.61 -12.22
CA LEU A 42 0.89 -8.03 -12.50
C LEU A 42 0.79 -6.70 -13.25
N HIS A 43 -0.18 -6.56 -14.16
CA HIS A 43 -0.43 -5.29 -14.82
C HIS A 43 -0.74 -4.15 -13.82
N PHE A 44 -1.62 -4.39 -12.86
CA PHE A 44 -1.93 -3.38 -11.85
C PHE A 44 -0.73 -3.08 -10.95
N TRP A 45 0.05 -4.10 -10.60
CA TRP A 45 1.26 -3.90 -9.82
C TRP A 45 2.24 -2.96 -10.54
N HIS A 46 2.56 -3.25 -11.81
CA HIS A 46 3.43 -2.40 -12.62
C HIS A 46 2.85 -1.00 -12.82
N SER A 47 1.53 -0.91 -13.07
CA SER A 47 0.87 0.38 -13.20
C SER A 47 1.04 1.27 -11.97
N ILE A 48 0.90 0.72 -10.77
CA ILE A 48 1.11 1.46 -9.52
C ILE A 48 2.58 1.82 -9.37
N ARG A 49 3.47 0.87 -9.60
CA ARG A 49 4.92 1.05 -9.50
C ARG A 49 5.43 2.21 -10.37
N GLU A 50 4.92 2.31 -11.58
CA GLU A 50 5.35 3.28 -12.57
C GLU A 50 4.72 4.66 -12.39
N ASN A 51 3.47 4.72 -11.91
CA ASN A 51 2.70 5.94 -11.97
C ASN A 51 2.39 6.59 -10.60
N ASP A 52 2.55 5.84 -9.49
CA ASP A 52 2.02 6.31 -8.21
C ASP A 52 3.01 6.15 -7.03
N ILE A 53 4.04 5.31 -7.15
CA ILE A 53 4.96 5.06 -6.04
C ILE A 53 5.85 6.27 -5.78
N HIS A 54 5.77 6.82 -4.57
CA HIS A 54 6.68 7.85 -4.06
C HIS A 54 8.08 7.27 -3.77
N ASN A 55 9.05 8.14 -3.59
CA ASN A 55 10.44 7.78 -3.29
C ASN A 55 10.60 6.95 -1.98
N ALA A 56 9.65 7.02 -1.08
CA ALA A 56 9.61 6.19 0.12
C ALA A 56 9.14 4.74 -0.13
N GLY A 57 8.75 4.39 -1.35
CA GLY A 57 8.37 3.04 -1.74
C GLY A 57 6.89 2.70 -1.58
N SER A 58 6.03 3.67 -1.28
CA SER A 58 4.59 3.48 -1.19
C SER A 58 3.83 4.55 -1.95
N PHE A 59 2.53 4.36 -2.12
CA PHE A 59 1.69 5.29 -2.83
C PHE A 59 0.58 5.82 -1.94
N SER A 60 0.23 7.03 -2.12
CA SER A 60 -1.05 7.65 -1.74
C SER A 60 -0.97 9.16 -1.93
N THR A 61 -2.06 9.71 -2.36
CA THR A 61 -2.31 11.14 -2.23
C THR A 61 -3.77 11.27 -1.85
N GLY A 62 -4.04 11.48 -0.56
CA GLY A 62 -5.41 11.48 -0.06
C GLY A 62 -6.09 10.11 -0.20
N GLU A 63 -5.41 9.03 0.24
CA GLU A 63 -5.89 7.64 0.28
C GLU A 63 -6.03 6.93 -1.09
N GLY A 64 -5.47 7.49 -2.16
CA GLY A 64 -5.62 6.87 -3.48
C GLY A 64 -4.45 7.13 -4.43
N ALA A 65 -4.46 6.40 -5.52
CA ALA A 65 -3.59 6.57 -6.66
C ALA A 65 -4.14 7.67 -7.58
N ILE A 66 -3.27 8.48 -8.15
CA ILE A 66 -3.66 9.61 -9.02
C ILE A 66 -2.88 9.68 -10.33
N GLY A 67 -1.95 8.74 -10.55
CA GLY A 67 -1.09 8.72 -11.74
C GLY A 67 0.00 9.79 -11.73
N ASN A 68 0.46 10.20 -10.55
CA ASN A 68 1.53 11.18 -10.43
C ASN A 68 2.34 10.96 -9.14
N PRO A 69 3.50 10.26 -9.21
CA PRO A 69 4.33 9.97 -8.05
C PRO A 69 5.02 11.20 -7.46
N PHE A 70 5.01 12.33 -8.17
CA PHE A 70 5.66 13.58 -7.74
C PHE A 70 4.69 14.58 -7.11
N LYS A 71 3.40 14.27 -7.07
CA LYS A 71 2.45 15.18 -6.45
C LYS A 71 2.69 15.21 -4.94
N PRO A 72 2.88 16.41 -4.35
CA PRO A 72 2.98 16.53 -2.90
C PRO A 72 1.75 15.96 -2.21
N GLY A 73 1.99 15.19 -1.17
CA GLY A 73 0.92 14.57 -0.40
C GLY A 73 1.48 13.65 0.68
N ALA A 74 0.60 13.13 1.50
CA ALA A 74 0.95 12.20 2.54
C ALA A 74 0.72 10.76 2.07
N ILE A 75 1.52 9.84 2.58
CA ILE A 75 1.34 8.40 2.39
C ILE A 75 0.50 7.88 3.54
N GLU A 76 -0.66 7.36 3.24
CA GLU A 76 -1.51 6.71 4.23
C GLU A 76 -0.95 5.33 4.59
N THR A 77 -0.94 5.01 5.89
CA THR A 77 -0.43 3.73 6.40
C THR A 77 -1.18 2.52 5.81
N CYS A 78 -2.51 2.60 5.66
CA CYS A 78 -3.27 1.51 5.03
C CYS A 78 -2.86 1.26 3.57
N CYS A 79 -2.53 2.32 2.82
CA CYS A 79 -2.02 2.20 1.46
C CYS A 79 -0.69 1.46 1.41
N THR A 80 0.22 1.76 2.34
CA THR A 80 1.51 1.06 2.46
C THR A 80 1.32 -0.42 2.73
N VAL A 81 0.49 -0.75 3.72
CA VAL A 81 0.25 -2.14 4.14
C VAL A 81 -0.42 -2.94 3.02
N ALA A 82 -1.41 -2.36 2.36
CA ALA A 82 -2.08 -2.99 1.22
C ALA A 82 -1.13 -3.19 0.03
N TRP A 83 -0.24 -2.22 -0.22
CA TRP A 83 0.77 -2.31 -1.28
C TRP A 83 1.75 -3.46 -1.02
N ILE A 84 2.26 -3.58 0.20
CA ILE A 84 3.17 -4.69 0.56
C ILE A 84 2.45 -6.02 0.43
N ALA A 85 1.25 -6.18 0.99
CA ALA A 85 0.48 -7.40 0.88
C ALA A 85 0.23 -7.81 -0.58
N TYR A 86 -0.12 -6.85 -1.41
CA TYR A 86 -0.31 -7.06 -2.84
C TYR A 86 0.99 -7.43 -3.56
N SER A 87 2.11 -6.79 -3.18
CA SER A 87 3.43 -7.07 -3.73
C SER A 87 3.93 -8.47 -3.34
N VAL A 88 3.64 -8.95 -2.13
CA VAL A 88 3.96 -10.32 -1.72
C VAL A 88 3.25 -11.33 -2.63
N ASP A 89 1.97 -11.13 -2.94
CA ASP A 89 1.25 -12.00 -3.87
C ASP A 89 1.82 -11.92 -5.30
N ALA A 90 2.15 -10.72 -5.76
CA ALA A 90 2.78 -10.52 -7.05
C ALA A 90 4.15 -11.21 -7.14
N LEU A 91 4.98 -11.11 -6.09
CA LEU A 91 6.27 -11.78 -6.00
C LEU A 91 6.13 -13.30 -6.07
N ARG A 92 5.20 -13.86 -5.31
CA ARG A 92 4.90 -15.31 -5.32
C ARG A 92 4.48 -15.85 -6.67
N LEU A 93 3.83 -15.01 -7.48
CA LEU A 93 3.34 -15.39 -8.82
C LEU A 93 4.36 -15.18 -9.95
N SER A 94 5.33 -14.30 -9.76
CA SER A 94 6.26 -13.90 -10.83
C SER A 94 7.72 -14.22 -10.55
N ALA A 95 8.12 -14.32 -9.28
CA ALA A 95 9.52 -14.38 -8.84
C ALA A 95 10.36 -13.21 -9.39
N ASP A 96 9.75 -12.05 -9.64
CA ASP A 96 10.42 -10.85 -10.16
C ASP A 96 11.13 -10.10 -9.03
N SER A 97 12.47 -9.98 -9.13
CA SER A 97 13.28 -9.31 -8.11
C SER A 97 12.93 -7.82 -7.94
N THR A 98 12.38 -7.17 -8.96
CA THR A 98 11.97 -5.77 -8.85
C THR A 98 10.80 -5.59 -7.87
N ILE A 99 9.99 -6.65 -7.69
CA ILE A 99 8.93 -6.68 -6.70
C ILE A 99 9.51 -6.82 -5.29
N ALA A 100 10.53 -7.65 -5.13
CA ALA A 100 11.24 -7.78 -3.87
C ALA A 100 11.88 -6.44 -3.44
N ASP A 101 12.54 -5.74 -4.36
CA ASP A 101 13.11 -4.41 -4.12
C ASP A 101 12.03 -3.40 -3.69
N ALA A 102 10.85 -3.47 -4.30
CA ALA A 102 9.75 -2.58 -3.93
C ALA A 102 9.21 -2.88 -2.51
N ILE A 103 9.12 -4.15 -2.13
CA ILE A 103 8.73 -4.57 -0.78
C ILE A 103 9.78 -4.10 0.23
N GLU A 104 11.05 -4.34 -0.02
CA GLU A 104 12.14 -3.90 0.85
C GLU A 104 12.12 -2.39 1.04
N THR A 105 12.02 -1.62 -0.04
CA THR A 105 11.97 -0.16 0.00
C THR A 105 10.78 0.33 0.83
N ALA A 106 9.58 -0.21 0.59
CA ALA A 106 8.39 0.14 1.35
C ALA A 106 8.53 -0.21 2.84
N THR A 107 9.10 -1.37 3.15
CA THR A 107 9.30 -1.85 4.51
C THR A 107 10.28 -0.96 5.27
N LEU A 108 11.47 -0.73 4.72
CA LEU A 108 12.53 0.02 5.40
C LEU A 108 12.21 1.50 5.56
N ASN A 109 11.53 2.11 4.59
CA ASN A 109 11.26 3.54 4.62
C ASN A 109 9.86 3.89 5.16
N THR A 110 8.83 3.17 4.76
CA THR A 110 7.46 3.55 5.09
C THR A 110 6.93 2.76 6.29
N VAL A 111 7.10 1.44 6.35
CA VAL A 111 6.62 0.64 7.50
C VAL A 111 7.35 1.06 8.77
N LEU A 112 8.67 1.04 8.77
CA LEU A 112 9.45 1.52 9.92
C LEU A 112 9.27 3.01 10.17
N GLY A 113 8.97 3.77 9.10
CA GLY A 113 8.78 5.22 9.18
C GLY A 113 7.46 5.67 9.78
N TYR A 114 6.39 4.90 9.71
CA TYR A 114 5.11 5.30 10.29
C TYR A 114 4.96 4.95 11.77
N GLU A 115 5.82 4.12 12.30
CA GLU A 115 5.79 3.76 13.72
C GLU A 115 6.30 4.91 14.58
N HIS A 116 5.56 5.23 15.63
CA HIS A 116 6.02 6.20 16.60
C HIS A 116 7.13 5.59 17.46
N PRO A 117 8.21 6.34 17.79
CA PRO A 117 9.36 5.82 18.56
C PRO A 117 9.01 5.20 19.90
N SER A 118 7.85 5.53 20.48
CA SER A 118 7.36 4.90 21.71
C SER A 118 6.81 3.48 21.50
N GLY A 119 6.63 3.03 20.26
CA GLY A 119 5.97 1.76 19.94
C GLY A 119 4.47 1.69 20.26
N ARG A 120 3.85 2.83 20.61
CA ARG A 120 2.46 2.85 21.11
C ARG A 120 1.42 3.09 20.05
N TRP A 121 1.80 3.67 18.92
CA TRP A 121 0.88 3.99 17.83
C TRP A 121 1.64 4.19 16.51
N CYS A 122 0.91 4.07 15.42
CA CYS A 122 1.39 4.37 14.07
C CYS A 122 0.71 5.64 13.55
N THR A 123 1.40 6.37 12.69
CA THR A 123 0.80 7.53 12.04
C THR A 123 -0.34 7.10 11.12
N TYR A 124 -1.35 7.96 10.96
CA TYR A 124 -2.33 7.79 9.89
C TYR A 124 -1.69 8.12 8.54
N ASP A 125 -1.17 9.34 8.43
CA ASP A 125 -0.46 9.84 7.27
C ASP A 125 1.02 10.06 7.59
N THR A 126 1.88 9.63 6.67
CA THR A 126 3.31 9.94 6.70
C THR A 126 3.59 10.99 5.63
N PRO A 127 3.66 12.28 5.99
CA PRO A 127 3.99 13.34 5.04
C PRO A 127 5.47 13.24 4.65
N MET A 128 5.78 13.65 3.43
CA MET A 128 7.13 13.58 2.88
C MET A 128 8.09 14.56 3.59
N ASP A 129 7.57 15.61 4.21
CA ASP A 129 8.32 16.76 4.71
C ASP A 129 7.79 17.34 6.01
N GLY A 130 6.96 16.63 6.76
CA GLY A 130 6.25 17.22 7.88
C GLY A 130 6.13 16.37 9.14
N LYS A 131 5.34 16.86 10.08
CA LYS A 131 5.00 16.15 11.30
C LYS A 131 4.11 14.95 11.01
N ARG A 132 4.28 13.89 11.75
CA ARG A 132 3.52 12.64 11.67
C ARG A 132 2.47 12.59 12.78
N PRO A 133 1.25 13.10 12.56
CA PRO A 133 0.18 13.02 13.56
C PRO A 133 -0.41 11.59 13.59
N ALA A 134 -0.96 11.24 14.74
CA ALA A 134 -1.63 9.94 14.92
C ALA A 134 -2.90 9.81 14.08
N SER A 135 -3.54 10.92 13.73
CA SER A 135 -4.74 10.95 12.87
C SER A 135 -4.52 11.82 11.64
N ALA A 136 -5.31 11.56 10.58
CA ALA A 136 -5.37 12.44 9.42
C ALA A 136 -5.96 13.80 9.79
N HIS A 137 -5.58 14.85 9.08
CA HIS A 137 -6.10 16.21 9.31
C HIS A 137 -7.63 16.30 9.21
N THR A 138 -8.22 15.46 8.37
CA THR A 138 -9.67 15.42 8.11
C THR A 138 -10.43 14.42 8.96
N ILE A 139 -9.73 13.55 9.69
CA ILE A 139 -10.32 12.46 10.48
C ILE A 139 -9.90 12.62 11.95
N VAL A 140 -10.32 13.72 12.54
CA VAL A 140 -9.91 14.14 13.89
C VAL A 140 -10.51 13.30 15.02
N PHE A 141 -11.54 12.50 14.73
CA PHE A 141 -12.18 11.66 15.73
C PHE A 141 -11.50 10.29 15.92
N GLN A 142 -10.61 9.89 15.01
CA GLN A 142 -10.06 8.54 14.98
C GLN A 142 -8.94 8.30 15.96
N SER A 143 -8.04 9.24 16.14
CA SER A 143 -7.02 9.11 17.16
C SER A 143 -6.41 10.44 17.55
N ARG A 144 -5.90 10.49 18.78
CA ARG A 144 -5.16 11.62 19.31
C ARG A 144 -3.76 11.17 19.65
N GLU A 145 -2.80 12.07 19.50
CA GLU A 145 -1.42 11.80 19.85
C GLU A 145 -1.32 11.33 21.31
N GLY A 146 -0.61 10.22 21.52
CA GLY A 146 -0.41 9.66 22.84
C GLY A 146 -1.58 8.86 23.43
N THR A 147 -2.69 8.73 22.71
CA THR A 147 -3.82 7.89 23.15
C THR A 147 -3.81 6.54 22.43
N PRO A 148 -4.37 5.47 23.04
CA PRO A 148 -4.52 4.18 22.41
C PRO A 148 -5.76 4.13 21.51
N GLU A 149 -6.20 5.23 20.95
CA GLU A 149 -7.37 5.27 20.09
C GLU A 149 -7.12 4.48 18.81
N LEU A 150 -8.05 3.61 18.48
CA LEU A 150 -7.97 2.74 17.33
C LEU A 150 -8.54 3.42 16.09
N ASN A 151 -7.78 3.39 15.02
CA ASN A 151 -8.25 3.71 13.67
C ASN A 151 -7.74 2.63 12.71
N CYS A 152 -8.14 2.70 11.44
CA CYS A 152 -7.73 1.71 10.45
C CYS A 152 -6.19 1.61 10.33
N CYS A 153 -5.51 2.72 10.36
CA CYS A 153 -4.06 2.79 10.22
C CYS A 153 -3.31 2.23 11.43
N SER A 154 -3.81 2.45 12.66
CA SER A 154 -3.21 1.86 13.86
C SER A 154 -3.21 0.33 13.82
N VAL A 155 -4.32 -0.26 13.36
CA VAL A 155 -4.45 -1.71 13.22
C VAL A 155 -3.60 -2.23 12.05
N ASN A 156 -3.69 -1.58 10.90
CA ASN A 156 -2.92 -1.98 9.73
C ASN A 156 -1.42 -1.77 9.91
N GLY A 157 -0.99 -0.77 10.66
CA GLY A 157 0.43 -0.57 10.97
C GLY A 157 1.07 -1.80 11.61
N ALA A 158 0.42 -2.39 12.61
CA ALA A 158 0.87 -3.63 13.22
C ALA A 158 0.93 -4.79 12.22
N ARG A 159 -0.06 -4.87 11.32
CA ARG A 159 -0.06 -5.86 10.23
C ARG A 159 1.14 -5.67 9.29
N GLY A 160 1.50 -4.42 8.96
CA GLY A 160 2.66 -4.13 8.12
C GLY A 160 3.96 -4.67 8.71
N LEU A 161 4.17 -4.51 10.01
CA LEU A 161 5.31 -5.07 10.72
C LEU A 161 5.29 -6.61 10.72
N SER A 162 4.12 -7.23 10.92
CA SER A 162 4.01 -8.69 10.97
C SER A 162 4.28 -9.36 9.62
N MET A 163 4.04 -8.67 8.50
CA MET A 163 4.29 -9.19 7.16
C MET A 163 5.77 -9.29 6.78
N ILE A 164 6.69 -8.72 7.56
CA ILE A 164 8.14 -8.80 7.28
C ILE A 164 8.63 -10.25 7.20
N GLY A 165 7.96 -11.17 7.88
CA GLY A 165 8.26 -12.60 7.82
C GLY A 165 7.64 -13.36 6.65
N ASP A 166 6.86 -12.70 5.80
CA ASP A 166 6.12 -13.35 4.71
C ASP A 166 6.89 -13.37 3.37
N TRP A 167 8.00 -12.67 3.28
CA TRP A 167 8.81 -12.50 2.06
C TRP A 167 10.32 -12.58 2.32
#